data_ef21dbc94b4f880201aacd837ed55095
#
_entry.id   ef21dbc94b4f880201aacd837ed55095
#
_cell.length_a   1.000
_cell.length_b   1.000
_cell.length_c   1.000
_cell.angle_alpha   90.00
_cell.angle_beta   90.00
_cell.angle_gamma   90.00
#
_symmetry.space_group_name_H-M   'P 1'
#
loop_
_entity.id
_entity.type
_entity.pdbx_description
1 polymer ?
#
loop_
_entity_poly.entity_id
_entity_poly.type
_entity_poly.pdbx_seq_one_letter_code
_entity_poly.pdbx_strand_id
1 'polypeptide(L)'
;MRVLVTGAYGLIGSACLARLHRDRHALVGAGRSISEARRRLPYARWVAADFARLTSAQAWLPLLADIDAVVNCVGVLQDGARDDTWRVHVEATTALFEACARAGIRRVVHVSAIGADHAGPTSFARS
;
A
#
# COMPACT_ATOMS: atom_id res chain seq x y z
N MET A 1 -2.72 -8.69 15.55
CA MET A 1 -3.07 -7.36 15.01
C MET A 1 -3.81 -7.51 13.69
N ARG A 2 -4.60 -6.54 13.33
CA ARG A 2 -5.16 -6.45 11.99
C ARG A 2 -4.27 -5.54 11.15
N VAL A 3 -3.72 -6.07 10.07
CA VAL A 3 -2.71 -5.40 9.25
C VAL A 3 -3.27 -5.16 7.85
N LEU A 4 -3.24 -3.91 7.40
CA LEU A 4 -3.50 -3.55 6.02
C LEU A 4 -2.20 -3.63 5.22
N VAL A 5 -2.19 -4.39 4.15
CA VAL A 5 -1.06 -4.44 3.20
C VAL A 5 -1.53 -3.86 1.88
N THR A 6 -0.87 -2.83 1.43
CA THR A 6 -1.12 -2.22 0.12
C THR A 6 -0.16 -2.80 -0.91
N GLY A 7 -0.57 -2.86 -2.18
CA GLY A 7 0.21 -3.59 -3.17
C GLY A 7 0.33 -5.08 -2.86
N ALA A 8 -0.69 -5.62 -2.21
CA ALA A 8 -0.64 -6.89 -1.51
C ALA A 8 -0.52 -8.12 -2.43
N TYR A 9 -0.92 -8.03 -3.68
CA TYR A 9 -0.74 -9.13 -4.64
C TYR A 9 0.49 -8.97 -5.54
N GLY A 10 1.26 -7.90 -5.34
CA GLY A 10 2.55 -7.73 -6.01
C GLY A 10 3.64 -8.64 -5.41
N LEU A 11 4.83 -8.58 -5.98
CA LEU A 11 5.95 -9.46 -5.59
C LEU A 11 6.29 -9.32 -4.11
N ILE A 12 6.53 -8.11 -3.64
CA ILE A 12 6.90 -7.85 -2.23
C ILE A 12 5.69 -7.98 -1.32
N GLY A 13 4.56 -7.38 -1.72
CA GLY A 13 3.35 -7.39 -0.91
C GLY A 13 2.81 -8.79 -0.63
N SER A 14 2.82 -9.69 -1.62
CA SER A 14 2.38 -11.07 -1.42
C SER A 14 3.31 -11.85 -0.49
N ALA A 15 4.61 -11.58 -0.55
CA ALA A 15 5.58 -12.18 0.39
C ALA A 15 5.37 -11.67 1.82
N CYS A 16 5.08 -10.38 1.98
CA CYS A 16 4.73 -9.79 3.28
C CYS A 16 3.44 -10.41 3.84
N LEU A 17 2.40 -10.54 3.01
CA LEU A 17 1.15 -11.19 3.42
C LEU A 17 1.40 -12.62 3.91
N ALA A 18 2.16 -13.42 3.15
CA ALA A 18 2.45 -14.80 3.52
C ALA A 18 3.17 -14.88 4.87
N ARG A 19 4.12 -13.99 5.10
CA ARG A 19 4.84 -13.96 6.39
C ARG A 19 3.92 -13.56 7.54
N LEU A 20 3.13 -12.51 7.37
CA LEU A 20 2.19 -12.04 8.39
C LEU A 20 1.11 -13.09 8.68
N HIS A 21 0.67 -13.82 7.66
CA HIS A 21 -0.27 -14.94 7.84
C HIS A 21 0.31 -16.04 8.72
N ARG A 22 1.57 -16.40 8.50
CA ARG A 22 2.27 -17.40 9.34
C ARG A 22 2.38 -16.96 10.79
N ASP A 23 2.51 -15.64 11.02
CA ASP A 23 2.55 -15.06 12.36
C ASP A 23 1.15 -14.79 12.93
N ARG A 24 0.08 -15.30 12.26
CA ARG A 24 -1.31 -15.30 12.71
C ARG A 24 -1.94 -13.92 12.87
N HIS A 25 -1.53 -12.96 12.07
CA HIS A 25 -2.21 -11.66 12.00
C HIS A 25 -3.48 -11.76 11.14
N ALA A 26 -4.49 -10.94 11.47
CA ALA A 26 -5.63 -10.73 10.60
C ALA A 26 -5.22 -9.79 9.47
N LEU A 27 -5.48 -10.16 8.22
CA LEU A 27 -4.92 -9.47 7.06
C LEU A 27 -6.00 -8.85 6.18
N VAL A 28 -5.74 -7.61 5.75
CA VAL A 28 -6.51 -6.92 4.73
C VAL A 28 -5.56 -6.56 3.60
N GLY A 29 -5.81 -7.09 2.41
CA GLY A 29 -5.07 -6.75 1.21
C GLY A 29 -5.81 -5.72 0.39
N ALA A 30 -5.10 -4.71 -0.10
CA ALA A 30 -5.67 -3.66 -0.95
C ALA A 30 -4.97 -3.61 -2.30
N GLY A 31 -5.75 -3.46 -3.36
CA GLY A 31 -5.24 -3.34 -4.71
C GLY A 31 -6.35 -3.01 -5.71
N ARG A 32 -5.97 -2.71 -6.95
CA ARG A 32 -6.90 -2.31 -8.01
C ARG A 32 -7.79 -3.45 -8.50
N SER A 33 -7.21 -4.63 -8.69
CA SER A 33 -7.89 -5.80 -9.26
C SER A 33 -7.75 -6.98 -8.31
N ILE A 34 -8.78 -7.21 -7.49
CA ILE A 34 -8.70 -8.14 -6.38
C ILE A 34 -9.37 -9.50 -6.61
N SER A 35 -10.06 -9.70 -7.72
CA SER A 35 -10.79 -10.95 -7.97
C SER A 35 -9.88 -12.16 -8.03
N GLU A 36 -8.75 -12.06 -8.73
CA GLU A 36 -7.76 -13.14 -8.76
C GLU A 36 -7.03 -13.29 -7.43
N ALA A 37 -6.70 -12.18 -6.77
CA ALA A 37 -6.06 -12.19 -5.47
C ALA A 37 -6.91 -12.91 -4.43
N ARG A 38 -8.22 -12.73 -4.44
CA ARG A 38 -9.15 -13.46 -3.56
C ARG A 38 -9.06 -14.97 -3.75
N ARG A 39 -8.88 -15.44 -4.97
CA ARG A 39 -8.77 -16.87 -5.26
C ARG A 39 -7.41 -17.43 -4.87
N ARG A 40 -6.35 -16.69 -5.15
CA ARG A 40 -4.96 -17.14 -4.90
C ARG A 40 -4.53 -17.01 -3.46
N LEU A 41 -5.02 -15.98 -2.76
CA LEU A 41 -4.61 -15.62 -1.41
C LEU A 41 -5.86 -15.44 -0.53
N PRO A 42 -6.62 -16.54 -0.29
CA PRO A 42 -7.91 -16.46 0.40
C PRO A 42 -7.82 -16.20 1.89
N TYR A 43 -6.63 -16.25 2.47
CA TYR A 43 -6.42 -15.99 3.90
C TYR A 43 -6.45 -14.51 4.27
N ALA A 44 -6.47 -13.62 3.31
CA ALA A 44 -6.65 -12.19 3.53
C ALA A 44 -8.05 -11.74 3.10
N ARG A 45 -8.57 -10.75 3.79
CA ARG A 45 -9.73 -9.99 3.31
C ARG A 45 -9.24 -9.00 2.26
N TRP A 46 -9.94 -8.89 1.14
CA TRP A 46 -9.51 -8.04 0.01
C TRP A 46 -10.42 -6.84 -0.17
N VAL A 47 -9.80 -5.68 -0.38
CA VAL A 47 -10.48 -4.41 -0.61
C VAL A 47 -9.95 -3.79 -1.90
N ALA A 48 -10.86 -3.44 -2.80
CA ALA A 48 -10.48 -2.71 -4.01
C ALA A 48 -10.09 -1.28 -3.66
N ALA A 49 -8.92 -0.86 -4.13
CA ALA A 49 -8.39 0.48 -3.89
C ALA A 49 -7.48 0.90 -5.04
N ASP A 50 -7.75 2.08 -5.58
CA ASP A 50 -6.91 2.69 -6.62
C ASP A 50 -6.09 3.82 -6.00
N PHE A 51 -4.79 3.61 -5.86
CA PHE A 51 -3.86 4.57 -5.27
C PHE A 51 -3.86 5.92 -5.97
N ALA A 52 -4.00 5.93 -7.30
CA ALA A 52 -4.05 7.17 -8.05
C ALA A 52 -5.22 8.09 -7.63
N ARG A 53 -6.23 7.54 -6.98
CA ARG A 53 -7.39 8.27 -6.46
C ARG A 53 -7.33 8.55 -4.96
N LEU A 54 -6.39 7.94 -4.25
CA LEU A 54 -6.27 8.05 -2.79
C LEU A 54 -5.25 9.14 -2.42
N THR A 55 -5.46 10.34 -2.92
CA THR A 55 -4.53 11.46 -2.80
C THR A 55 -4.85 12.40 -1.63
N SER A 56 -5.84 12.07 -0.81
CA SER A 56 -6.16 12.80 0.42
C SER A 56 -6.24 11.85 1.61
N ALA A 57 -5.91 12.33 2.80
CA ALA A 57 -6.05 11.55 4.02
C ALA A 57 -7.49 11.08 4.23
N GLN A 58 -8.47 11.91 3.93
CA GLN A 58 -9.88 11.59 4.09
C GLN A 58 -10.29 10.40 3.21
N ALA A 59 -9.72 10.27 2.01
CA ALA A 59 -10.00 9.14 1.12
C ALA A 59 -9.49 7.81 1.70
N TRP A 60 -8.40 7.84 2.48
CA TRP A 60 -7.84 6.67 3.12
C TRP A 60 -8.56 6.22 4.38
N LEU A 61 -9.18 7.13 5.13
CA LEU A 61 -9.75 6.83 6.44
C LEU A 61 -10.71 5.64 6.46
N PRO A 62 -11.62 5.45 5.46
CA PRO A 62 -12.48 4.28 5.45
C PRO A 62 -11.73 2.94 5.37
N LEU A 63 -10.58 2.92 4.69
CA LEU A 63 -9.74 1.72 4.57
C LEU A 63 -8.98 1.39 5.85
N LEU A 64 -8.84 2.36 6.75
CA LEU A 64 -8.10 2.21 8.00
C LEU A 64 -8.98 1.85 9.20
N ALA A 65 -10.28 1.69 8.99
CA ALA A 65 -11.19 1.28 10.06
C ALA A 65 -10.77 -0.07 10.64
N ASP A 66 -10.59 -0.13 11.95
CA ASP A 66 -10.16 -1.33 12.69
C ASP A 66 -8.77 -1.87 12.31
N ILE A 67 -7.95 -1.08 11.67
CA ILE A 67 -6.57 -1.44 11.31
C ILE A 67 -5.61 -1.02 12.42
N ASP A 68 -4.74 -1.94 12.81
CA ASP A 68 -3.73 -1.71 13.85
C ASP A 68 -2.36 -1.31 13.26
N ALA A 69 -2.05 -1.80 12.07
CA ALA A 69 -0.78 -1.54 11.41
C ALA A 69 -0.94 -1.52 9.89
N VAL A 70 -0.06 -0.80 9.21
CA VAL A 70 -0.05 -0.68 7.74
C VAL A 70 1.32 -1.06 7.20
N VAL A 71 1.33 -1.89 6.16
CA VAL A 71 2.52 -2.19 5.37
C VAL A 71 2.28 -1.70 3.94
N ASN A 72 3.00 -0.68 3.53
CA ASN A 72 2.85 -0.09 2.20
C ASN A 72 3.88 -0.65 1.24
N CYS A 73 3.41 -1.50 0.31
CA CYS A 73 4.22 -2.13 -0.73
C CYS A 73 3.85 -1.64 -2.13
N VAL A 74 3.00 -0.63 -2.25
CA VAL A 74 2.62 -0.10 -3.56
C VAL A 74 3.77 0.67 -4.17
N GLY A 75 4.03 0.43 -5.46
CA GLY A 75 4.98 1.18 -6.23
C GLY A 75 4.79 0.91 -7.72
N VAL A 76 5.19 1.86 -8.55
CA VAL A 76 5.22 1.74 -10.00
C VAL A 76 6.59 2.14 -10.50
N LEU A 77 7.11 1.45 -11.51
CA LEU A 77 8.46 1.70 -12.02
C LEU A 77 8.50 2.82 -13.06
N GLN A 78 7.43 2.99 -13.80
CA GLN A 78 7.35 3.96 -14.91
C GLN A 78 5.95 4.60 -14.94
N ASP A 79 5.88 5.82 -15.42
CA ASP A 79 4.62 6.48 -15.72
C ASP A 79 3.94 5.77 -16.90
N GLY A 80 2.61 5.70 -16.85
CA GLY A 80 1.81 5.09 -17.88
C GLY A 80 0.38 5.60 -17.86
N ALA A 81 -0.48 5.06 -18.72
CA ALA A 81 -1.87 5.49 -18.83
C ALA A 81 -2.67 5.33 -17.53
N ARG A 82 -2.31 4.35 -16.71
CA ARG A 82 -2.96 4.05 -15.42
C ARG A 82 -2.09 4.35 -14.22
N ASP A 83 -0.79 4.49 -14.42
CA ASP A 83 0.20 4.64 -13.37
C ASP A 83 0.93 5.97 -13.53
N ASP A 84 0.97 6.71 -12.44
CA ASP A 84 1.70 7.96 -12.30
C ASP A 84 2.60 7.80 -11.07
N THR A 85 3.91 7.73 -11.29
CA THR A 85 4.87 7.45 -10.21
C THR A 85 4.81 8.52 -9.11
N TRP A 86 4.67 9.77 -9.47
CA TRP A 86 4.56 10.85 -8.49
C TRP A 86 3.28 10.70 -7.65
N ARG A 87 2.14 10.51 -8.31
CA ARG A 87 0.85 10.39 -7.62
C ARG A 87 0.81 9.19 -6.69
N VAL A 88 1.34 8.05 -7.13
CA VAL A 88 1.36 6.83 -6.32
C VAL A 88 2.41 6.90 -5.22
N HIS A 89 3.65 7.28 -5.54
CA HIS A 89 4.75 7.24 -4.58
C HIS A 89 4.74 8.43 -3.62
N VAL A 90 4.28 9.59 -4.05
CA VAL A 90 4.33 10.81 -3.24
C VAL A 90 2.96 11.20 -2.72
N GLU A 91 2.00 11.53 -3.59
CA GLU A 91 0.72 12.06 -3.16
C GLU A 91 -0.10 11.04 -2.35
N ALA A 92 -0.29 9.83 -2.89
CA ALA A 92 -1.08 8.82 -2.21
C ALA A 92 -0.38 8.29 -0.96
N THR A 93 0.93 8.14 -1.00
CA THR A 93 1.72 7.66 0.16
C THR A 93 1.74 8.70 1.28
N THR A 94 1.92 9.97 0.95
CA THR A 94 1.84 11.07 1.94
C THR A 94 0.46 11.12 2.57
N ALA A 95 -0.59 11.01 1.75
CA ALA A 95 -1.97 10.97 2.22
C ALA A 95 -2.23 9.76 3.14
N LEU A 96 -1.67 8.60 2.82
CA LEU A 96 -1.75 7.41 3.66
C LEU A 96 -1.11 7.64 5.03
N PHE A 97 0.08 8.21 5.06
CA PHE A 97 0.77 8.49 6.33
C PHE A 97 -0.01 9.49 7.19
N GLU A 98 -0.55 10.53 6.57
CA GLU A 98 -1.40 11.51 7.26
C GLU A 98 -2.66 10.84 7.81
N ALA A 99 -3.31 9.98 7.02
CA ALA A 99 -4.49 9.24 7.46
C ALA A 99 -4.18 8.30 8.63
N CYS A 100 -3.03 7.62 8.58
CA CYS A 100 -2.57 6.77 9.69
C CYS A 100 -2.40 7.58 10.98
N ALA A 101 -1.79 8.76 10.89
CA ALA A 101 -1.64 9.64 12.04
C ALA A 101 -3.00 10.07 12.61
N ARG A 102 -3.94 10.46 11.75
CA ARG A 102 -5.30 10.83 12.16
C ARG A 102 -6.07 9.68 12.80
N ALA A 103 -5.88 8.46 12.26
CA ALA A 103 -6.54 7.26 12.76
C ALA A 103 -5.90 6.68 14.02
N GLY A 104 -4.79 7.24 14.48
CA GLY A 104 -4.05 6.73 15.64
C GLY A 104 -3.26 5.45 15.39
N ILE A 105 -2.98 5.13 14.14
CA ILE A 105 -2.16 3.97 13.78
C ILE A 105 -0.69 4.30 14.03
N ARG A 106 -0.05 3.52 14.91
CA ARG A 106 1.32 3.77 15.35
C ARG A 106 2.39 2.98 14.60
N ARG A 107 1.97 1.95 13.84
CA ARG A 107 2.90 1.04 13.15
C ARG A 107 2.67 1.12 11.67
N VAL A 108 3.59 1.79 11.00
CA VAL A 108 3.57 1.91 9.53
C VAL A 108 4.94 1.48 9.01
N VAL A 109 4.93 0.51 8.12
CA VAL A 109 6.11 0.06 7.40
C VAL A 109 5.97 0.47 5.95
N HIS A 110 6.94 1.19 5.44
CA HIS A 110 6.98 1.61 4.05
C HIS A 110 8.16 0.97 3.33
N VAL A 111 7.88 0.27 2.24
CA VAL A 111 8.92 -0.32 1.42
C VAL A 111 9.42 0.74 0.45
N SER A 112 10.67 1.14 0.65
CA SER A 112 11.38 2.07 -0.21
C SER A 112 12.38 1.31 -1.11
N ALA A 113 13.12 2.04 -1.92
CA ALA A 113 14.11 1.47 -2.83
C ALA A 113 15.47 2.14 -2.64
N ILE A 114 16.54 1.38 -2.92
CA ILE A 114 17.91 1.93 -2.97
C ILE A 114 17.96 2.97 -4.10
N GLY A 115 18.55 4.13 -3.82
CA GLY A 115 18.66 5.22 -4.79
C GLY A 115 17.47 6.17 -4.83
N ALA A 116 16.48 6.02 -3.93
CA ALA A 116 15.39 6.99 -3.80
C ALA A 116 15.96 8.34 -3.33
N ASP A 117 15.82 9.37 -4.17
CA ASP A 117 16.38 10.70 -3.94
C ASP A 117 15.58 11.72 -4.77
N HIS A 118 15.27 12.88 -4.18
CA HIS A 118 14.58 13.99 -4.88
C HIS A 118 15.31 14.46 -6.14
N ALA A 119 16.64 14.34 -6.20
CA ALA A 119 17.48 14.69 -7.33
C ALA A 119 17.86 13.46 -8.19
N GLY A 120 17.22 12.33 -8.00
CA GLY A 120 17.54 11.08 -8.69
C GLY A 120 17.34 11.15 -10.21
N PRO A 121 17.99 10.25 -10.98
CA PRO A 121 18.01 10.31 -12.45
C PRO A 121 16.70 9.87 -13.12
N THR A 122 15.80 9.20 -12.41
CA THR A 122 14.53 8.70 -12.96
C THR A 122 13.35 9.20 -12.15
N SER A 123 12.14 9.17 -12.75
CA SER A 123 10.91 9.47 -12.03
C SER A 123 10.74 8.55 -10.81
N PHE A 124 11.09 7.28 -10.94
CA PHE A 124 11.05 6.32 -9.84
C PHE A 124 11.99 6.75 -8.70
N ALA A 125 13.25 7.11 -9.01
CA ALA A 125 14.21 7.51 -7.98
C ALA A 125 13.79 8.81 -7.27
N ARG A 126 13.14 9.74 -8.00
CA ARG A 126 12.69 11.03 -7.44
C ARG A 126 11.38 10.96 -6.68
N SER A 127 10.56 9.93 -6.91
CA SER A 127 9.25 9.74 -6.26
C SER A 127 9.35 8.96 -4.91
#